data_5cfd7f1eb5efc6f6f8332fda77553ed4
#
_entry.id   5cfd7f1eb5efc6f6f8332fda77553ed4
#
_cell.length_a   1.000
_cell.length_b   1.000
_cell.length_c   1.000
_cell.angle_alpha   90.00
_cell.angle_beta   90.00
_cell.angle_gamma   90.00
#
_symmetry.space_group_name_H-M   'P 1'
#
loop_
_entity.id
_entity.type
_entity.pdbx_description
1 polymer ?
#
loop_
_entity_poly.entity_id
_entity_poly.type
_entity_poly.pdbx_seq_one_letter_code
_entity_poly.pdbx_strand_id
1 'polypeptide(L)'
;MRFAIVKNGKELGERAFLEIKKVLDEKPDAVIGFATGNTPVPLYERMAEDHKRNGTSYKRVRAFNLDEYVGVDPNDKASFARFMRDNLFSKIDIDPANTDIPNGMAEDLAAECARYSAAVKEHPADIQILGIGENGHIAFNEPYTKPDEPTHIALLTASTRAANAGAFKDPSLVPQYALTMGIDEILTAKRILMLATGEKKAQAIYDMVMGRDDTSCPATALRRHPDVVVVVDREAAELLKFDEWEKAAEMRAAEAAAAAAEEELAENAPEDAEEETAAEEPASSAEESEDAPETEEEGESEEEGESEEEAEEPAEAEEEYEELSDEAEEEKQEE
;
A
#
# COMPACT_ATOMS: atom_id res chain seq x y z
N MET A 1 -14.48 -5.89 -0.65
CA MET A 1 -14.65 -4.41 -0.67
C MET A 1 -16.12 -4.06 -0.69
N ARG A 2 -16.53 -2.96 -0.01
CA ARG A 2 -17.90 -2.42 -0.02
C ARG A 2 -17.84 -0.98 -0.50
N PHE A 3 -18.71 -0.58 -1.40
CA PHE A 3 -18.72 0.77 -1.99
C PHE A 3 -19.86 1.62 -1.45
N ALA A 4 -19.59 2.91 -1.25
CA ALA A 4 -20.56 3.95 -1.03
C ALA A 4 -20.28 5.10 -1.99
N ILE A 5 -21.21 5.34 -2.93
CA ILE A 5 -21.11 6.46 -3.86
C ILE A 5 -21.90 7.63 -3.32
N VAL A 6 -21.23 8.75 -3.21
CA VAL A 6 -21.76 9.99 -2.67
C VAL A 6 -21.81 11.09 -3.73
N LYS A 7 -22.50 12.19 -3.46
CA LYS A 7 -22.67 13.29 -4.42
C LYS A 7 -21.54 14.32 -4.37
N ASN A 8 -20.91 14.46 -3.20
CA ASN A 8 -19.93 15.51 -2.95
C ASN A 8 -19.10 15.22 -1.69
N GLY A 9 -18.07 16.04 -1.44
CA GLY A 9 -17.18 15.88 -0.30
C GLY A 9 -17.88 15.94 1.06
N LYS A 10 -18.98 16.70 1.20
CA LYS A 10 -19.74 16.73 2.46
C LYS A 10 -20.40 15.39 2.75
N GLU A 11 -21.08 14.80 1.76
CA GLU A 11 -21.67 13.45 1.91
C GLU A 11 -20.58 12.39 2.12
N LEU A 12 -19.38 12.57 1.53
CA LEU A 12 -18.22 11.71 1.78
C LEU A 12 -17.84 11.76 3.26
N GLY A 13 -17.68 12.96 3.82
CA GLY A 13 -17.36 13.14 5.24
C GLY A 13 -18.39 12.52 6.16
N GLU A 14 -19.69 12.73 5.88
CA GLU A 14 -20.78 12.12 6.65
C GLU A 14 -20.75 10.58 6.58
N ARG A 15 -20.56 10.02 5.38
CA ARG A 15 -20.54 8.57 5.17
C ARG A 15 -19.31 7.93 5.82
N ALA A 16 -18.14 8.55 5.65
CA ALA A 16 -16.89 8.11 6.27
C ALA A 16 -16.96 8.19 7.81
N PHE A 17 -17.56 9.25 8.35
CA PHE A 17 -17.75 9.42 9.78
C PHE A 17 -18.56 8.28 10.41
N LEU A 18 -19.56 7.74 9.72
CA LEU A 18 -20.34 6.60 10.25
C LEU A 18 -19.46 5.36 10.48
N GLU A 19 -18.44 5.11 9.66
CA GLU A 19 -17.51 4.01 9.88
C GLU A 19 -16.59 4.28 11.09
N ILE A 20 -16.08 5.53 11.24
CA ILE A 20 -15.30 5.93 12.42
C ILE A 20 -16.15 5.83 13.70
N LYS A 21 -17.37 6.38 13.67
CA LYS A 21 -18.26 6.39 14.81
C LYS A 21 -18.60 4.97 15.28
N LYS A 22 -18.84 4.06 14.36
CA LYS A 22 -19.06 2.65 14.67
C LYS A 22 -17.89 2.02 15.42
N VAL A 23 -16.66 2.28 14.99
CA VAL A 23 -15.46 1.78 15.67
C VAL A 23 -15.33 2.39 17.05
N LEU A 24 -15.57 3.69 17.22
CA LEU A 24 -15.49 4.39 18.51
C LEU A 24 -16.57 3.92 19.50
N ASP A 25 -17.77 3.61 19.03
CA ASP A 25 -18.85 3.10 19.86
C ASP A 25 -18.55 1.69 20.39
N GLU A 26 -17.90 0.87 19.58
CA GLU A 26 -17.47 -0.49 19.95
C GLU A 26 -16.20 -0.46 20.81
N LYS A 27 -15.25 0.45 20.50
CA LYS A 27 -13.93 0.55 21.15
C LYS A 27 -13.52 2.02 21.35
N PRO A 28 -13.86 2.64 22.48
CA PRO A 28 -13.52 4.05 22.75
C PRO A 28 -12.01 4.36 22.85
N ASP A 29 -11.17 3.35 22.98
CA ASP A 29 -9.70 3.38 22.96
C ASP A 29 -9.13 2.81 21.64
N ALA A 30 -9.87 3.01 20.55
CA ALA A 30 -9.48 2.53 19.23
C ALA A 30 -8.15 3.12 18.77
N VAL A 31 -7.45 2.35 17.95
CA VAL A 31 -6.31 2.81 17.15
C VAL A 31 -6.85 3.23 15.78
N ILE A 32 -6.65 4.50 15.42
CA ILE A 32 -7.11 5.06 14.14
C ILE A 32 -5.89 5.51 13.34
N GLY A 33 -5.76 4.96 12.14
CA GLY A 33 -4.80 5.43 11.14
C GLY A 33 -5.39 6.59 10.34
N PHE A 34 -4.68 7.71 10.29
CA PHE A 34 -5.10 8.94 9.61
C PHE A 34 -4.30 9.19 8.33
N ALA A 35 -4.95 9.83 7.36
CA ALA A 35 -4.37 10.28 6.12
C ALA A 35 -4.41 11.81 6.02
N THR A 36 -3.50 12.41 5.29
CA THR A 36 -3.52 13.85 4.99
C THR A 36 -4.09 14.14 3.60
N GLY A 37 -4.08 15.39 3.18
CA GLY A 37 -4.62 15.85 1.91
C GLY A 37 -6.06 16.37 2.00
N ASN A 38 -6.61 16.81 0.86
CA ASN A 38 -7.90 17.50 0.84
C ASN A 38 -9.11 16.53 1.00
N THR A 39 -8.99 15.32 0.54
CA THR A 39 -10.11 14.35 0.52
C THR A 39 -10.65 14.00 1.92
N PRO A 40 -9.82 13.76 2.97
CA PRO A 40 -10.33 13.45 4.31
C PRO A 40 -10.80 14.69 5.12
N VAL A 41 -10.56 15.93 4.67
CA VAL A 41 -10.93 17.13 5.43
C VAL A 41 -12.41 17.17 5.81
N PRO A 42 -13.39 16.86 4.92
CA PRO A 42 -14.81 16.85 5.32
C PRO A 42 -15.12 15.81 6.40
N LEU A 43 -14.39 14.68 6.47
CA LEU A 43 -14.49 13.72 7.55
C LEU A 43 -13.99 14.33 8.86
N TYR A 44 -12.85 15.01 8.85
CA TYR A 44 -12.26 15.65 10.03
C TYR A 44 -13.14 16.77 10.58
N GLU A 45 -13.73 17.58 9.70
CA GLU A 45 -14.73 18.58 10.07
C GLU A 45 -15.94 17.92 10.75
N ARG A 46 -16.42 16.81 10.20
CA ARG A 46 -17.55 16.07 10.76
C ARG A 46 -17.22 15.44 12.12
N MET A 47 -16.03 14.91 12.31
CA MET A 47 -15.54 14.39 13.60
C MET A 47 -15.49 15.50 14.66
N ALA A 48 -14.92 16.66 14.31
CA ALA A 48 -14.85 17.83 15.19
C ALA A 48 -16.24 18.38 15.56
N GLU A 49 -17.15 18.42 14.58
CA GLU A 49 -18.54 18.84 14.80
C GLU A 49 -19.26 17.88 15.76
N ASP A 50 -19.10 16.58 15.58
CA ASP A 50 -19.73 15.58 16.42
C ASP A 50 -19.17 15.61 17.86
N HIS A 51 -17.86 15.76 18.01
CA HIS A 51 -17.24 16.00 19.31
C HIS A 51 -17.86 17.19 20.02
N LYS A 52 -17.98 18.33 19.32
CA LYS A 52 -18.51 19.58 19.88
C LYS A 52 -20.00 19.47 20.23
N ARG A 53 -20.80 18.80 19.39
CA ARG A 53 -22.27 18.76 19.54
C ARG A 53 -22.76 17.61 20.40
N ASN A 54 -22.16 16.44 20.21
CA ASN A 54 -22.66 15.18 20.80
C ASN A 54 -21.74 14.67 21.91
N GLY A 55 -20.55 15.30 22.09
CA GLY A 55 -19.61 14.91 23.15
C GLY A 55 -18.87 13.60 22.87
N THR A 56 -18.82 13.12 21.61
CA THR A 56 -17.98 11.98 21.26
C THR A 56 -16.53 12.27 21.66
N SER A 57 -15.95 11.45 22.54
CA SER A 57 -14.60 11.66 23.05
C SER A 57 -13.57 10.84 22.28
N TYR A 58 -12.45 11.48 21.98
CA TYR A 58 -11.25 10.90 21.35
C TYR A 58 -10.10 10.79 22.34
N LYS A 59 -10.32 11.11 23.63
CA LYS A 59 -9.26 11.21 24.64
C LYS A 59 -8.41 9.93 24.77
N ARG A 60 -9.01 8.76 24.54
CA ARG A 60 -8.34 7.47 24.64
C ARG A 60 -7.89 6.90 23.30
N VAL A 61 -8.26 7.55 22.20
CA VAL A 61 -7.86 7.15 20.85
C VAL A 61 -6.36 7.27 20.72
N ARG A 62 -5.73 6.28 20.07
CA ARG A 62 -4.37 6.36 19.57
C ARG A 62 -4.42 6.65 18.07
N ALA A 63 -3.62 7.63 17.63
CA ALA A 63 -3.57 8.06 16.24
C ALA A 63 -2.20 7.75 15.63
N PHE A 64 -2.20 7.15 14.45
CA PHE A 64 -1.03 7.03 13.59
C PHE A 64 -1.29 7.71 12.25
N ASN A 65 -0.32 8.45 11.72
CA ASN A 65 -0.40 8.98 10.37
C ASN A 65 0.40 8.11 9.39
N LEU A 66 -0.02 8.07 8.14
CA LEU A 66 0.62 7.24 7.11
C LEU A 66 2.04 7.66 6.77
N ASP A 67 2.32 8.97 6.83
CA ASP A 67 3.52 9.54 6.24
C ASP A 67 3.86 10.93 6.79
N GLU A 68 5.07 11.40 6.50
CA GLU A 68 5.53 12.78 6.66
C GLU A 68 6.70 13.06 5.72
N TYR A 69 6.83 14.28 5.25
CA TYR A 69 7.95 14.71 4.42
C TYR A 69 9.28 14.72 5.18
N VAL A 70 10.35 14.28 4.50
CA VAL A 70 11.72 14.42 5.03
C VAL A 70 12.17 15.88 4.93
N GLY A 71 12.75 16.40 6.01
CA GLY A 71 13.33 17.75 6.06
C GLY A 71 12.32 18.88 6.26
N VAL A 72 11.05 18.58 6.54
CA VAL A 72 10.02 19.59 6.81
C VAL A 72 9.76 19.71 8.30
N ASP A 73 9.90 20.93 8.85
CA ASP A 73 9.63 21.20 10.28
C ASP A 73 8.15 20.91 10.61
N PRO A 74 7.84 20.21 11.72
CA PRO A 74 6.48 19.88 12.13
C PRO A 74 5.55 21.09 12.33
N ASN A 75 6.09 22.31 12.41
CA ASN A 75 5.34 23.56 12.49
C ASN A 75 5.20 24.26 11.13
N ASP A 76 5.86 23.79 10.09
CA ASP A 76 5.66 24.32 8.73
C ASP A 76 4.25 24.00 8.25
N LYS A 77 3.70 24.89 7.40
CA LYS A 77 2.35 24.71 6.85
C LYS A 77 2.24 23.51 5.92
N ALA A 78 3.34 23.09 5.33
CA ALA A 78 3.41 21.96 4.43
C ALA A 78 3.55 20.61 5.18
N SER A 79 3.94 20.61 6.48
CA SER A 79 4.07 19.39 7.29
C SER A 79 2.70 18.74 7.52
N PHE A 80 2.67 17.43 7.48
CA PHE A 80 1.48 16.64 7.79
C PHE A 80 1.15 16.67 9.29
N ALA A 81 2.16 16.78 10.16
CA ALA A 81 1.95 17.02 11.59
C ALA A 81 1.18 18.36 11.82
N ARG A 82 1.55 19.41 11.09
CA ARG A 82 0.82 20.68 11.13
C ARG A 82 -0.58 20.56 10.53
N PHE A 83 -0.71 19.85 9.42
CA PHE A 83 -2.01 19.60 8.78
C PHE A 83 -2.98 18.92 9.75
N MET A 84 -2.56 17.83 10.41
CA MET A 84 -3.41 17.11 11.37
C MET A 84 -3.79 17.95 12.56
N ARG A 85 -2.85 18.72 13.11
CA ARG A 85 -3.13 19.66 14.20
C ARG A 85 -4.20 20.68 13.81
N ASP A 86 -4.07 21.31 12.65
CA ASP A 86 -4.95 22.38 12.22
C ASP A 86 -6.33 21.88 11.76
N ASN A 87 -6.41 20.68 11.17
CA ASN A 87 -7.66 20.16 10.63
C ASN A 87 -8.44 19.30 11.63
N LEU A 88 -7.79 18.60 12.58
CA LEU A 88 -8.47 17.68 13.48
C LEU A 88 -8.00 17.79 14.95
N PHE A 89 -6.72 17.54 15.24
CA PHE A 89 -6.28 17.26 16.62
C PHE A 89 -6.51 18.42 17.60
N SER A 90 -6.43 19.67 17.14
CA SER A 90 -6.75 20.84 17.97
C SER A 90 -8.27 21.08 18.17
N LYS A 91 -9.12 20.34 17.45
CA LYS A 91 -10.57 20.51 17.45
C LYS A 91 -11.32 19.41 18.20
N ILE A 92 -10.60 18.39 18.67
CA ILE A 92 -11.11 17.27 19.45
C ILE A 92 -10.29 17.11 20.74
N ASP A 93 -10.73 16.24 21.65
CA ASP A 93 -10.08 16.01 22.95
C ASP A 93 -9.00 14.91 22.94
N ILE A 94 -8.40 14.61 21.77
CA ILE A 94 -7.33 13.62 21.69
C ILE A 94 -6.13 14.06 22.53
N ASP A 95 -5.54 13.10 23.28
CA ASP A 95 -4.31 13.37 24.01
C ASP A 95 -3.13 13.45 23.01
N PRO A 96 -2.38 14.56 22.94
CA PRO A 96 -1.21 14.65 22.05
C PRO A 96 -0.18 13.53 22.25
N ALA A 97 -0.08 12.97 23.47
CA ALA A 97 0.81 11.83 23.75
C ALA A 97 0.36 10.53 23.04
N ASN A 98 -0.88 10.48 22.58
CA ASN A 98 -1.44 9.36 21.84
C ASN A 98 -1.37 9.55 20.32
N THR A 99 -0.76 10.61 19.82
CA THR A 99 -0.59 10.87 18.38
C THR A 99 0.83 10.57 17.96
N ASP A 100 1.00 9.78 16.91
CA ASP A 100 2.31 9.44 16.34
C ASP A 100 2.30 9.70 14.83
N ILE A 101 3.30 10.42 14.36
CA ILE A 101 3.54 10.76 12.95
C ILE A 101 5.03 10.52 12.71
N PRO A 102 5.45 9.95 11.57
CA PRO A 102 6.87 9.76 11.29
C PRO A 102 7.64 11.08 11.42
N ASN A 103 8.79 11.06 12.10
CA ASN A 103 9.62 12.25 12.28
C ASN A 103 10.54 12.47 11.07
N GLY A 104 10.09 13.26 10.10
CA GLY A 104 10.88 13.62 8.92
C GLY A 104 12.14 14.45 9.21
N MET A 105 12.31 14.96 10.45
CA MET A 105 13.48 15.70 10.92
C MET A 105 14.44 14.85 11.76
N ALA A 106 14.27 13.51 11.79
CA ALA A 106 15.15 12.63 12.52
C ALA A 106 16.56 12.66 11.93
N GLU A 107 17.59 12.65 12.79
CA GLU A 107 18.99 12.57 12.37
C GLU A 107 19.31 11.24 11.68
N ASP A 108 18.65 10.15 12.12
CA ASP A 108 18.72 8.82 11.51
C ASP A 108 17.32 8.41 11.05
N LEU A 109 17.06 8.60 9.77
CA LEU A 109 15.78 8.28 9.15
C LEU A 109 15.52 6.76 9.12
N ALA A 110 16.55 5.93 9.02
CA ALA A 110 16.40 4.49 9.04
C ALA A 110 15.98 3.99 10.43
N ALA A 111 16.59 4.53 11.49
CA ALA A 111 16.19 4.26 12.86
C ALA A 111 14.74 4.73 13.13
N GLU A 112 14.35 5.88 12.59
CA GLU A 112 12.97 6.38 12.71
C GLU A 112 11.97 5.47 11.97
N CYS A 113 12.29 5.02 10.76
CA CYS A 113 11.46 4.04 10.05
C CYS A 113 11.27 2.76 10.88
N ALA A 114 12.36 2.24 11.47
CA ALA A 114 12.30 1.05 12.31
C ALA A 114 11.46 1.29 13.60
N ARG A 115 11.61 2.45 14.24
CA ARG A 115 10.80 2.86 15.41
C ARG A 115 9.33 2.90 15.06
N TYR A 116 8.99 3.58 13.93
CA TYR A 116 7.61 3.76 13.51
C TYR A 116 6.95 2.43 13.11
N SER A 117 7.66 1.62 12.33
CA SER A 117 7.24 0.25 11.98
C SER A 117 6.94 -0.60 13.22
N ALA A 118 7.81 -0.54 14.24
CA ALA A 118 7.60 -1.26 15.49
C ALA A 118 6.34 -0.77 16.22
N ALA A 119 6.13 0.55 16.30
CA ALA A 119 4.96 1.15 16.95
C ALA A 119 3.65 0.77 16.27
N VAL A 120 3.62 0.78 14.93
CA VAL A 120 2.46 0.35 14.13
C VAL A 120 2.15 -1.14 14.34
N LYS A 121 3.18 -1.99 14.35
CA LYS A 121 3.03 -3.45 14.59
C LYS A 121 2.56 -3.77 16.00
N GLU A 122 2.99 -2.99 17.00
CA GLU A 122 2.52 -3.14 18.39
C GLU A 122 1.06 -2.72 18.54
N HIS A 123 0.61 -1.75 17.75
CA HIS A 123 -0.72 -1.18 17.80
C HIS A 123 -1.40 -1.15 16.42
N PRO A 124 -1.78 -2.32 15.85
CA PRO A 124 -2.50 -2.35 14.58
C PRO A 124 -3.79 -1.53 14.61
N ALA A 125 -4.07 -0.81 13.54
CA ALA A 125 -5.22 0.08 13.47
C ALA A 125 -6.55 -0.70 13.53
N ASP A 126 -7.51 -0.24 14.34
CA ASP A 126 -8.89 -0.72 14.30
C ASP A 126 -9.58 -0.23 12.99
N ILE A 127 -9.17 0.95 12.51
CA ILE A 127 -9.57 1.48 11.20
C ILE A 127 -8.45 2.36 10.64
N GLN A 128 -8.05 2.11 9.38
CA GLN A 128 -7.07 2.90 8.64
C GLN A 128 -7.76 3.71 7.55
N ILE A 129 -7.65 5.03 7.62
CA ILE A 129 -8.10 5.95 6.57
C ILE A 129 -7.03 6.03 5.49
N LEU A 130 -7.44 5.89 4.23
CA LEU A 130 -6.57 6.00 3.06
C LEU A 130 -7.14 6.97 2.03
N GLY A 131 -6.25 7.70 1.35
CA GLY A 131 -6.48 8.27 0.04
C GLY A 131 -5.84 7.41 -1.04
N ILE A 132 -6.04 7.81 -2.31
CA ILE A 132 -5.39 7.18 -3.47
C ILE A 132 -4.75 8.24 -4.36
N GLY A 133 -3.54 8.00 -4.83
CA GLY A 133 -2.89 8.81 -5.85
C GLY A 133 -3.52 8.65 -7.23
N GLU A 134 -3.25 9.57 -8.15
CA GLU A 134 -3.70 9.45 -9.56
C GLU A 134 -3.03 8.26 -10.27
N ASN A 135 -1.84 7.85 -9.82
CA ASN A 135 -1.08 6.69 -10.29
C ASN A 135 -1.33 5.41 -9.46
N GLY A 136 -2.33 5.41 -8.57
CA GLY A 136 -2.70 4.26 -7.76
C GLY A 136 -1.86 4.04 -6.49
N HIS A 137 -0.98 4.99 -6.10
CA HIS A 137 -0.26 4.88 -4.82
C HIS A 137 -1.21 5.01 -3.63
N ILE A 138 -0.88 4.34 -2.52
CA ILE A 138 -1.50 4.49 -1.20
C ILE A 138 -0.42 4.90 -0.20
N ALA A 139 -0.69 5.91 0.66
CA ALA A 139 0.35 6.65 1.37
C ALA A 139 1.37 7.19 0.34
N PHE A 140 2.67 7.08 0.57
CA PHE A 140 3.69 7.32 -0.46
C PHE A 140 4.31 6.04 -1.00
N ASN A 141 3.57 4.91 -0.95
CA ASN A 141 3.97 3.71 -1.67
C ASN A 141 3.66 3.91 -3.15
N GLU A 142 4.65 4.43 -3.88
CA GLU A 142 4.58 4.69 -5.32
C GLU A 142 4.53 3.40 -6.14
N PRO A 143 4.11 3.44 -7.43
CA PRO A 143 4.18 2.28 -8.29
C PRO A 143 5.55 1.58 -8.20
N TYR A 144 5.49 0.24 -8.16
CA TYR A 144 6.63 -0.68 -8.01
C TYR A 144 7.23 -0.75 -6.60
N THR A 145 6.67 -0.07 -5.59
CA THR A 145 7.03 -0.36 -4.18
C THR A 145 6.74 -1.82 -3.86
N LYS A 146 7.68 -2.48 -3.16
CA LYS A 146 7.51 -3.87 -2.74
C LYS A 146 6.43 -3.96 -1.67
N PRO A 147 5.46 -4.88 -1.79
CA PRO A 147 4.36 -4.99 -0.81
C PRO A 147 4.82 -5.29 0.61
N ASP A 148 5.90 -6.07 0.77
CA ASP A 148 6.49 -6.48 2.04
C ASP A 148 7.51 -5.48 2.64
N GLU A 149 7.73 -4.36 1.97
CA GLU A 149 8.58 -3.29 2.50
C GLU A 149 7.89 -2.63 3.70
N PRO A 150 8.53 -2.62 4.90
CA PRO A 150 7.96 -1.98 6.07
C PRO A 150 7.95 -0.44 5.91
N THR A 151 7.66 0.30 6.96
CA THR A 151 7.85 1.76 6.96
C THR A 151 9.25 2.11 6.43
N HIS A 152 9.31 2.95 5.41
CA HIS A 152 10.54 3.22 4.65
C HIS A 152 10.64 4.68 4.19
N ILE A 153 11.81 5.02 3.65
CA ILE A 153 12.06 6.30 2.98
C ILE A 153 11.64 6.16 1.52
N ALA A 154 10.55 6.82 1.15
CA ALA A 154 10.04 6.80 -0.23
C ALA A 154 10.59 7.96 -1.05
N LEU A 155 11.07 7.67 -2.27
CA LEU A 155 11.37 8.68 -3.28
C LEU A 155 10.07 9.08 -4.00
N LEU A 156 9.70 10.34 -3.89
CA LEU A 156 8.47 10.87 -4.49
C LEU A 156 8.64 11.09 -5.99
N THR A 157 7.71 10.54 -6.78
CA THR A 157 7.70 10.76 -8.22
C THR A 157 7.47 12.25 -8.56
N ALA A 158 7.89 12.67 -9.76
CA ALA A 158 7.68 14.04 -10.21
C ALA A 158 6.18 14.39 -10.24
N SER A 159 5.31 13.45 -10.61
CA SER A 159 3.85 13.63 -10.61
C SER A 159 3.30 13.83 -9.20
N THR A 160 3.75 13.04 -8.22
CA THR A 160 3.37 13.17 -6.82
C THR A 160 3.82 14.50 -6.25
N ARG A 161 5.06 14.92 -6.52
CA ARG A 161 5.55 16.25 -6.10
C ARG A 161 4.75 17.39 -6.73
N ALA A 162 4.44 17.30 -8.02
CA ALA A 162 3.61 18.29 -8.70
C ALA A 162 2.19 18.37 -8.11
N ALA A 163 1.56 17.24 -7.81
CA ALA A 163 0.24 17.19 -7.19
C ALA A 163 0.19 17.83 -5.78
N ASN A 164 1.30 17.73 -5.04
CA ASN A 164 1.42 18.28 -3.69
C ASN A 164 2.01 19.71 -3.63
N ALA A 165 2.46 20.26 -4.75
CA ALA A 165 3.14 21.57 -4.82
C ALA A 165 2.32 22.72 -4.24
N GLY A 166 0.99 22.64 -4.27
CA GLY A 166 0.09 23.67 -3.73
C GLY A 166 0.21 23.92 -2.22
N ALA A 167 0.80 22.97 -1.46
CA ALA A 167 1.07 23.13 -0.04
C ALA A 167 2.32 23.98 0.26
N PHE A 168 3.20 24.14 -0.73
CA PHE A 168 4.50 24.81 -0.61
C PHE A 168 4.44 26.21 -1.24
N LYS A 169 5.28 27.13 -0.75
CA LYS A 169 5.39 28.48 -1.32
C LYS A 169 5.95 28.49 -2.74
N ASP A 170 6.80 27.54 -3.04
CA ASP A 170 7.44 27.33 -4.33
C ASP A 170 7.41 25.81 -4.63
N PRO A 171 7.03 25.39 -5.85
CA PRO A 171 7.05 23.98 -6.25
C PRO A 171 8.41 23.29 -6.10
N SER A 172 9.52 24.04 -6.20
CA SER A 172 10.87 23.52 -6.03
C SER A 172 11.18 23.11 -4.59
N LEU A 173 10.41 23.62 -3.62
CA LEU A 173 10.55 23.29 -2.19
C LEU A 173 9.84 21.99 -1.79
N VAL A 174 9.15 21.33 -2.71
CA VAL A 174 8.52 20.03 -2.42
C VAL A 174 9.63 19.00 -2.20
N PRO A 175 9.72 18.35 -1.02
CA PRO A 175 10.76 17.38 -0.75
C PRO A 175 10.77 16.23 -1.76
N GLN A 176 11.95 15.69 -2.00
CA GLN A 176 12.12 14.50 -2.86
C GLN A 176 11.77 13.22 -2.09
N TYR A 177 11.88 13.24 -0.76
CA TYR A 177 11.69 12.06 0.08
C TYR A 177 10.61 12.29 1.13
N ALA A 178 9.96 11.20 1.50
CA ALA A 178 9.04 11.12 2.63
C ALA A 178 9.27 9.82 3.41
N LEU A 179 8.93 9.81 4.70
CA LEU A 179 8.77 8.58 5.46
C LEU A 179 7.35 8.09 5.27
N THR A 180 7.16 6.83 4.94
CA THR A 180 5.83 6.26 4.65
C THR A 180 5.65 4.88 5.25
N MET A 181 4.47 4.63 5.78
CA MET A 181 4.03 3.31 6.23
C MET A 181 3.97 2.34 5.03
N GLY A 182 4.52 1.15 5.18
CA GLY A 182 4.51 0.12 4.14
C GLY A 182 3.14 -0.49 3.88
N ILE A 183 2.97 -1.12 2.72
CA ILE A 183 1.67 -1.68 2.28
C ILE A 183 1.21 -2.79 3.23
N ASP A 184 2.08 -3.75 3.59
CA ASP A 184 1.72 -4.83 4.49
C ASP A 184 1.35 -4.33 5.88
N GLU A 185 1.98 -3.25 6.37
CA GLU A 185 1.61 -2.61 7.63
C GLU A 185 0.22 -1.97 7.56
N ILE A 186 -0.10 -1.31 6.46
CA ILE A 186 -1.46 -0.79 6.19
C ILE A 186 -2.49 -1.92 6.23
N LEU A 187 -2.16 -3.07 5.62
CA LEU A 187 -3.04 -4.23 5.55
C LEU A 187 -3.24 -4.94 6.90
N THR A 188 -2.46 -4.63 7.94
CA THR A 188 -2.70 -5.15 9.30
C THR A 188 -3.90 -4.52 10.00
N ALA A 189 -4.44 -3.43 9.48
CA ALA A 189 -5.64 -2.79 10.02
C ALA A 189 -6.83 -3.76 10.03
N LYS A 190 -7.73 -3.66 11.01
CA LYS A 190 -8.95 -4.48 11.03
C LYS A 190 -9.95 -4.05 9.97
N ARG A 191 -9.97 -2.77 9.65
CA ARG A 191 -10.79 -2.16 8.60
C ARG A 191 -9.99 -1.11 7.86
N ILE A 192 -10.17 -1.03 6.55
CA ILE A 192 -9.63 0.03 5.72
C ILE A 192 -10.79 0.90 5.21
N LEU A 193 -10.64 2.22 5.34
CA LEU A 193 -11.57 3.23 4.84
C LEU A 193 -10.88 4.05 3.75
N MET A 194 -11.08 3.65 2.49
CA MET A 194 -10.56 4.34 1.33
C MET A 194 -11.49 5.49 0.93
N LEU A 195 -10.94 6.68 0.74
CA LEU A 195 -11.64 7.90 0.34
C LEU A 195 -11.07 8.43 -0.97
N ALA A 196 -11.92 8.69 -1.97
CA ALA A 196 -11.48 9.36 -3.19
C ALA A 196 -12.56 10.27 -3.77
N THR A 197 -12.14 11.40 -4.36
CA THR A 197 -13.01 12.39 -5.00
C THR A 197 -12.38 12.93 -6.26
N GLY A 198 -13.24 13.20 -7.26
CA GLY A 198 -12.89 13.87 -8.51
C GLY A 198 -12.45 12.90 -9.62
N GLU A 199 -12.67 13.35 -10.85
CA GLU A 199 -12.41 12.61 -12.10
C GLU A 199 -10.96 12.07 -12.19
N LYS A 200 -9.97 12.83 -11.72
CA LYS A 200 -8.56 12.43 -11.74
C LYS A 200 -8.27 11.12 -10.98
N LYS A 201 -9.17 10.70 -10.10
CA LYS A 201 -9.05 9.44 -9.33
C LYS A 201 -9.77 8.27 -10.00
N ALA A 202 -10.56 8.51 -11.05
CA ALA A 202 -11.39 7.47 -11.68
C ALA A 202 -10.56 6.29 -12.20
N GLN A 203 -9.43 6.55 -12.87
CA GLN A 203 -8.58 5.48 -13.38
C GLN A 203 -7.93 4.68 -12.23
N ALA A 204 -7.40 5.35 -11.22
CA ALA A 204 -6.78 4.68 -10.08
C ALA A 204 -7.79 3.83 -9.28
N ILE A 205 -9.03 4.32 -9.11
CA ILE A 205 -10.12 3.55 -8.50
C ILE A 205 -10.50 2.36 -9.37
N TYR A 206 -10.58 2.54 -10.69
CA TYR A 206 -10.83 1.43 -11.61
C TYR A 206 -9.72 0.37 -11.52
N ASP A 207 -8.45 0.78 -11.58
CA ASP A 207 -7.31 -0.13 -11.52
C ASP A 207 -7.24 -0.86 -10.17
N MET A 208 -7.50 -0.15 -9.05
CA MET A 208 -7.60 -0.75 -7.72
C MET A 208 -8.61 -1.91 -7.69
N VAL A 209 -9.73 -1.76 -8.37
CA VAL A 209 -10.85 -2.73 -8.33
C VAL A 209 -10.71 -3.81 -9.39
N MET A 210 -10.43 -3.41 -10.62
CA MET A 210 -10.51 -4.24 -11.84
C MET A 210 -9.15 -4.55 -12.45
N GLY A 211 -8.11 -3.76 -12.14
CA GLY A 211 -6.76 -3.91 -12.68
C GLY A 211 -6.08 -5.22 -12.26
N ARG A 212 -4.91 -5.47 -12.80
CA ARG A 212 -4.07 -6.59 -12.35
C ARG A 212 -3.63 -6.37 -10.91
N ASP A 213 -3.52 -7.45 -10.13
CA ASP A 213 -2.95 -7.39 -8.78
C ASP A 213 -1.43 -7.43 -8.89
N ASP A 214 -0.83 -6.27 -9.09
CA ASP A 214 0.61 -6.12 -9.19
C ASP A 214 1.07 -4.76 -8.64
N THR A 215 2.37 -4.57 -8.56
CA THR A 215 2.97 -3.38 -7.97
C THR A 215 2.85 -2.12 -8.84
N SER A 216 2.40 -2.21 -10.09
CA SER A 216 2.19 -1.03 -10.94
C SER A 216 1.06 -0.13 -10.44
N CYS A 217 0.12 -0.70 -9.64
CA CYS A 217 -0.92 0.04 -8.94
C CYS A 217 -0.98 -0.47 -7.49
N PRO A 218 -0.25 0.13 -6.54
CA PRO A 218 -0.17 -0.33 -5.14
C PRO A 218 -1.51 -0.51 -4.45
N ALA A 219 -2.51 0.29 -4.81
CA ALA A 219 -3.87 0.19 -4.26
C ALA A 219 -4.55 -1.15 -4.55
N THR A 220 -4.09 -1.93 -5.55
CA THR A 220 -4.62 -3.28 -5.84
C THR A 220 -4.42 -4.24 -4.66
N ALA A 221 -3.39 -4.02 -3.84
CA ALA A 221 -3.13 -4.79 -2.63
C ALA A 221 -4.32 -4.80 -1.65
N LEU A 222 -5.16 -3.75 -1.68
CA LEU A 222 -6.35 -3.64 -0.83
C LEU A 222 -7.40 -4.72 -1.12
N ARG A 223 -7.34 -5.37 -2.29
CA ARG A 223 -8.25 -6.49 -2.61
C ARG A 223 -8.02 -7.72 -1.74
N ARG A 224 -6.80 -7.87 -1.20
CA ARG A 224 -6.45 -8.97 -0.28
C ARG A 224 -6.97 -8.74 1.13
N HIS A 225 -7.38 -7.51 1.46
CA HIS A 225 -7.87 -7.19 2.79
C HIS A 225 -9.37 -7.56 2.96
N PRO A 226 -9.77 -8.22 4.06
CA PRO A 226 -11.13 -8.75 4.25
C PRO A 226 -12.20 -7.65 4.41
N ASP A 227 -11.89 -6.49 4.99
CA ASP A 227 -12.85 -5.42 5.29
C ASP A 227 -12.39 -4.06 4.77
N VAL A 228 -12.65 -3.78 3.49
CA VAL A 228 -12.38 -2.48 2.84
C VAL A 228 -13.70 -1.80 2.52
N VAL A 229 -13.87 -0.58 3.04
CA VAL A 229 -14.96 0.34 2.70
C VAL A 229 -14.40 1.44 1.81
N VAL A 230 -14.95 1.59 0.63
CA VAL A 230 -14.55 2.61 -0.35
C VAL A 230 -15.66 3.63 -0.45
N VAL A 231 -15.39 4.88 -0.05
CA VAL A 231 -16.33 6.00 -0.16
C VAL A 231 -15.80 6.94 -1.24
N VAL A 232 -16.54 7.05 -2.34
CA VAL A 232 -16.14 7.80 -3.53
C VAL A 232 -17.28 8.69 -4.01
N ASP A 233 -16.94 9.82 -4.64
CA ASP A 233 -17.94 10.56 -5.38
C ASP A 233 -18.18 9.95 -6.77
N ARG A 234 -19.16 10.50 -7.49
CA ARG A 234 -19.54 9.99 -8.81
C ARG A 234 -18.43 10.11 -9.84
N GLU A 235 -17.63 11.18 -9.76
CA GLU A 235 -16.54 11.44 -10.67
C GLU A 235 -15.41 10.41 -10.48
N ALA A 236 -15.01 10.15 -9.23
CA ALA A 236 -14.02 9.11 -8.93
C ALA A 236 -14.52 7.68 -9.24
N ALA A 237 -15.83 7.46 -9.27
CA ALA A 237 -16.45 6.18 -9.59
C ALA A 237 -16.85 6.01 -11.07
N GLU A 238 -16.59 7.00 -11.94
CA GLU A 238 -17.14 7.07 -13.29
C GLU A 238 -16.79 5.84 -14.15
N LEU A 239 -15.58 5.32 -14.02
CA LEU A 239 -15.13 4.16 -14.79
C LEU A 239 -15.60 2.82 -14.22
N LEU A 240 -16.17 2.81 -13.00
CA LEU A 240 -16.72 1.60 -12.39
C LEU A 240 -18.10 1.31 -12.95
N LYS A 241 -18.18 0.29 -13.80
CA LYS A 241 -19.46 -0.28 -14.22
C LYS A 241 -19.90 -1.27 -13.13
N PHE A 242 -20.78 -0.82 -12.23
CA PHE A 242 -21.17 -1.58 -11.04
C PHE A 242 -21.71 -2.97 -11.35
N ASP A 243 -22.47 -3.14 -12.45
CA ASP A 243 -22.97 -4.44 -12.91
C ASP A 243 -21.82 -5.42 -13.25
N GLU A 244 -20.72 -4.91 -13.80
CA GLU A 244 -19.52 -5.71 -14.11
C GLU A 244 -18.73 -6.00 -12.84
N TRP A 245 -18.68 -5.04 -11.91
CA TRP A 245 -18.00 -5.22 -10.62
C TRP A 245 -18.72 -6.24 -9.73
N GLU A 246 -20.04 -6.21 -9.62
CA GLU A 246 -20.81 -7.19 -8.85
C GLU A 246 -20.54 -8.59 -9.38
N LYS A 247 -20.59 -8.79 -10.70
CA LYS A 247 -20.25 -10.07 -11.35
C LYS A 247 -18.81 -10.50 -11.06
N ALA A 248 -17.86 -9.59 -11.15
CA ALA A 248 -16.45 -9.89 -10.86
C ALA A 248 -16.21 -10.18 -9.37
N ALA A 249 -16.96 -9.57 -8.47
CA ALA A 249 -16.91 -9.85 -7.04
C ALA A 249 -17.51 -11.23 -6.72
N GLU A 250 -18.63 -11.59 -7.35
CA GLU A 250 -19.25 -12.91 -7.24
C GLU A 250 -18.34 -14.02 -7.77
N MET A 251 -17.70 -13.80 -8.93
CA MET A 251 -16.77 -14.77 -9.51
C MET A 251 -15.57 -15.00 -8.59
N ARG A 252 -14.95 -13.93 -8.06
CA ARG A 252 -13.83 -14.05 -7.11
C ARG A 252 -14.22 -14.75 -5.80
N ALA A 253 -15.42 -14.48 -5.30
CA ALA A 253 -15.93 -15.17 -4.12
C ALA A 253 -16.15 -16.66 -4.39
N ALA A 254 -16.63 -17.03 -5.57
CA ALA A 254 -16.79 -18.41 -6.00
C ALA A 254 -15.45 -19.13 -6.17
N GLU A 255 -14.46 -18.47 -6.79
CA GLU A 255 -13.09 -19.00 -6.95
C GLU A 255 -12.41 -19.22 -5.59
N ALA A 256 -12.52 -18.25 -4.68
CA ALA A 256 -11.97 -18.38 -3.32
C ALA A 256 -12.66 -19.52 -2.52
N ALA A 257 -13.97 -19.68 -2.67
CA ALA A 257 -14.70 -20.77 -2.04
C ALA A 257 -14.32 -22.14 -2.64
N ALA A 258 -14.08 -22.22 -3.95
CA ALA A 258 -13.62 -23.44 -4.60
C ALA A 258 -12.20 -23.83 -4.16
N ALA A 259 -11.28 -22.85 -4.08
CA ALA A 259 -9.91 -23.07 -3.60
C ALA A 259 -9.89 -23.55 -2.14
N ALA A 260 -10.71 -22.95 -1.26
CA ALA A 260 -10.84 -23.37 0.12
C ALA A 260 -11.42 -24.80 0.25
N ALA A 261 -12.37 -25.17 -0.60
CA ALA A 261 -12.93 -26.52 -0.62
C ALA A 261 -11.93 -27.57 -1.13
N GLU A 262 -11.07 -27.22 -2.10
CA GLU A 262 -9.99 -28.08 -2.57
C GLU A 262 -8.93 -28.30 -1.48
N GLU A 263 -8.59 -27.24 -0.71
CA GLU A 263 -7.64 -27.32 0.41
C GLU A 263 -8.20 -28.21 1.55
N GLU A 264 -9.48 -28.08 1.88
CA GLU A 264 -10.16 -28.92 2.87
C GLU A 264 -10.24 -30.39 2.44
N LEU A 265 -10.44 -30.65 1.13
CA LEU A 265 -10.41 -32.00 0.57
C LEU A 265 -9.01 -32.61 0.58
N ALA A 266 -7.97 -31.81 0.36
CA ALA A 266 -6.58 -32.26 0.41
C ALA A 266 -6.14 -32.56 1.85
N GLU A 267 -6.54 -31.77 2.85
CA GLU A 267 -6.29 -32.01 4.27
C GLU A 267 -7.03 -33.25 4.82
N ASN A 268 -8.20 -33.55 4.27
CA ASN A 268 -9.02 -34.69 4.70
C ASN A 268 -8.82 -35.94 3.84
N ALA A 269 -7.85 -35.97 2.92
CA ALA A 269 -7.52 -37.17 2.17
C ALA A 269 -6.95 -38.25 3.11
N PRO A 270 -7.48 -39.49 3.09
CA PRO A 270 -6.99 -40.55 3.98
C PRO A 270 -5.55 -40.93 3.61
N GLU A 271 -4.67 -40.96 4.62
CA GLU A 271 -3.26 -41.38 4.51
C GLU A 271 -3.06 -42.87 4.09
N ASP A 272 -4.13 -43.64 3.86
CA ASP A 272 -4.09 -45.11 3.67
C ASP A 272 -4.06 -45.55 2.19
N ALA A 273 -3.64 -44.73 1.22
CA ALA A 273 -3.60 -45.10 -0.19
C ALA A 273 -2.22 -45.61 -0.71
N GLU A 274 -1.23 -45.78 0.15
CA GLU A 274 0.11 -46.27 -0.27
C GLU A 274 0.52 -47.67 0.22
N GLU A 275 -0.41 -48.56 0.60
CA GLU A 275 0.01 -49.90 1.06
C GLU A 275 -0.85 -51.05 0.49
N GLU A 276 -1.01 -51.14 -0.83
CA GLU A 276 -1.51 -52.39 -1.46
C GLU A 276 -1.07 -52.56 -2.93
N THR A 277 0.26 -52.63 -3.18
CA THR A 277 0.80 -53.31 -4.38
C THR A 277 2.20 -53.88 -4.12
N ALA A 278 2.27 -54.90 -3.21
CA ALA A 278 3.44 -55.76 -3.12
C ALA A 278 2.99 -57.13 -2.68
N ALA A 279 2.63 -57.99 -3.61
CA ALA A 279 2.85 -59.44 -3.57
C ALA A 279 1.97 -60.17 -4.59
N GLU A 280 2.58 -60.51 -5.73
CA GLU A 280 2.36 -61.79 -6.37
C GLU A 280 3.38 -61.95 -7.52
N GLU A 281 4.51 -62.58 -7.19
CA GLU A 281 5.30 -63.29 -8.21
C GLU A 281 4.60 -64.59 -8.55
N PRO A 282 4.66 -65.03 -9.80
CA PRO A 282 4.81 -66.43 -10.10
C PRO A 282 6.14 -66.74 -10.79
N ALA A 283 6.78 -67.73 -10.26
CA ALA A 283 8.04 -68.35 -10.71
C ALA A 283 7.93 -69.04 -12.05
N SER A 284 9.16 -69.19 -12.66
CA SER A 284 9.58 -70.25 -13.59
C SER A 284 9.15 -70.12 -15.05
N SER A 285 10.02 -70.04 -16.02
CA SER A 285 11.03 -71.01 -16.39
C SER A 285 11.98 -70.51 -17.50
N ALA A 286 13.17 -71.02 -17.49
CA ALA A 286 14.31 -70.86 -18.39
C ALA A 286 13.99 -71.03 -19.88
N GLU A 287 14.75 -70.40 -20.73
CA GLU A 287 15.74 -70.94 -21.66
C GLU A 287 16.29 -69.85 -22.62
N GLU A 288 17.59 -69.75 -22.58
CA GLU A 288 18.62 -69.61 -23.61
C GLU A 288 18.26 -69.01 -24.98
N SER A 289 18.98 -67.94 -25.41
CA SER A 289 20.17 -68.02 -26.26
C SER A 289 20.48 -66.64 -26.89
N GLU A 290 21.76 -66.29 -26.74
CA GLU A 290 22.71 -65.85 -27.75
C GLU A 290 22.21 -64.84 -28.84
N ASP A 291 22.74 -63.67 -28.91
CA ASP A 291 23.87 -63.25 -29.74
C ASP A 291 23.95 -61.70 -29.80
N ALA A 292 25.14 -61.19 -29.57
CA ALA A 292 25.53 -59.84 -29.95
C ALA A 292 25.95 -59.83 -31.42
N PRO A 293 26.13 -58.74 -32.13
CA PRO A 293 27.21 -57.80 -31.85
C PRO A 293 26.94 -56.32 -32.16
N GLU A 294 27.88 -55.57 -31.64
CA GLU A 294 28.33 -54.22 -31.87
C GLU A 294 28.11 -53.66 -33.29
N THR A 295 27.81 -52.33 -33.35
CA THR A 295 28.56 -51.41 -34.21
C THR A 295 28.47 -49.99 -33.67
N GLU A 296 29.65 -49.39 -33.59
CA GLU A 296 29.99 -48.00 -33.41
C GLU A 296 29.51 -47.15 -34.58
N GLU A 297 29.29 -45.89 -34.35
CA GLU A 297 29.80 -44.68 -35.09
C GLU A 297 29.18 -43.43 -34.49
N GLU A 298 29.99 -42.63 -33.87
CA GLU A 298 30.60 -41.36 -34.19
C GLU A 298 29.68 -40.34 -34.90
N GLY A 299 29.70 -39.15 -34.37
CA GLY A 299 29.43 -37.97 -35.16
C GLY A 299 28.78 -36.81 -34.43
N GLU A 300 29.62 -35.95 -33.94
CA GLU A 300 29.76 -34.52 -34.11
C GLU A 300 28.82 -33.58 -33.32
N SER A 301 29.54 -32.79 -32.59
CA SER A 301 29.34 -31.50 -31.98
C SER A 301 28.68 -30.45 -32.87
N GLU A 302 27.78 -29.66 -32.33
CA GLU A 302 27.67 -28.23 -32.66
C GLU A 302 27.40 -27.43 -31.38
N GLU A 303 28.37 -26.60 -31.04
CA GLU A 303 28.27 -25.45 -30.13
C GLU A 303 27.51 -24.32 -30.84
N GLU A 304 26.54 -23.76 -30.17
CA GLU A 304 26.13 -22.34 -30.35
C GLU A 304 25.59 -21.89 -28.99
N GLY A 305 26.21 -21.05 -28.21
CA GLY A 305 26.53 -19.66 -28.53
C GLY A 305 25.64 -18.83 -27.62
N GLU A 306 25.93 -18.78 -26.25
CA GLU A 306 25.34 -17.79 -25.35
C GLU A 306 25.89 -16.42 -25.70
N SER A 307 25.01 -15.51 -26.11
CA SER A 307 25.31 -14.08 -26.18
C SER A 307 24.82 -13.42 -24.89
N GLU A 308 25.74 -13.09 -24.01
CA GLU A 308 25.57 -12.13 -22.94
C GLU A 308 25.37 -10.74 -23.56
N GLU A 309 24.17 -10.15 -23.42
CA GLU A 309 23.97 -8.72 -23.57
C GLU A 309 24.28 -8.04 -22.24
N GLU A 310 25.45 -7.48 -22.11
CA GLU A 310 25.79 -6.49 -21.09
C GLU A 310 24.93 -5.23 -21.32
N ALA A 311 24.11 -4.90 -20.34
CA ALA A 311 23.41 -3.62 -20.28
C ALA A 311 24.41 -2.53 -19.84
N GLU A 312 24.76 -1.64 -20.74
CA GLU A 312 25.49 -0.40 -20.45
C GLU A 312 24.63 0.52 -19.57
N GLU A 313 25.09 0.79 -18.35
CA GLU A 313 24.58 1.90 -17.52
C GLU A 313 25.02 3.24 -18.15
N PRO A 314 24.17 4.28 -18.15
CA PRO A 314 24.58 5.60 -18.65
C PRO A 314 25.45 6.32 -17.62
N ALA A 315 26.71 6.54 -17.97
CA ALA A 315 27.71 7.27 -17.17
C ALA A 315 27.53 8.81 -17.17
N GLU A 316 26.35 9.31 -17.57
CA GLU A 316 26.13 10.79 -17.68
C GLU A 316 25.62 11.43 -16.38
N ALA A 317 25.30 10.67 -15.32
CA ALA A 317 24.75 11.24 -14.07
C ALA A 317 25.82 11.64 -13.02
N GLU A 318 27.08 11.20 -13.15
CA GLU A 318 28.13 11.53 -12.20
C GLU A 318 28.89 12.82 -12.57
N GLU A 319 28.99 13.17 -13.84
CA GLU A 319 29.68 14.42 -14.27
C GLU A 319 28.88 15.69 -13.95
N GLU A 320 27.54 15.65 -13.94
CA GLU A 320 26.70 16.80 -13.55
C GLU A 320 26.77 17.12 -12.05
N TYR A 321 27.17 16.15 -11.21
CA TYR A 321 27.24 16.33 -9.75
C TYR A 321 28.55 16.98 -9.29
N GLU A 322 29.65 16.78 -10.01
CA GLU A 322 30.96 17.42 -9.74
C GLU A 322 30.99 18.90 -10.17
N GLU A 323 30.37 19.27 -11.31
CA GLU A 323 30.33 20.68 -11.77
C GLU A 323 29.50 21.57 -10.79
N LEU A 324 28.40 21.05 -10.21
CA LEU A 324 27.59 21.83 -9.27
C LEU A 324 28.22 21.99 -7.87
N SER A 325 29.16 21.13 -7.52
CA SER A 325 29.89 21.24 -6.25
C SER A 325 31.00 22.29 -6.32
N ASP A 326 31.62 22.48 -7.45
CA ASP A 326 32.73 23.44 -7.65
C ASP A 326 32.21 24.88 -7.77
N GLU A 327 31.04 25.12 -8.39
CA GLU A 327 30.40 26.45 -8.43
C GLU A 327 29.96 26.92 -7.03
N ALA A 328 29.53 26.01 -6.16
CA ALA A 328 29.11 26.34 -4.80
C ALA A 328 30.27 26.66 -3.83
N GLU A 329 31.49 26.21 -4.13
CA GLU A 329 32.70 26.58 -3.37
C GLU A 329 33.34 27.90 -3.82
N GLU A 330 33.24 28.28 -5.11
CA GLU A 330 33.72 29.58 -5.60
C GLU A 330 32.88 30.76 -5.06
N GLU A 331 31.54 30.65 -4.97
CA GLU A 331 30.69 31.72 -4.41
C GLU A 331 30.94 31.99 -2.94
N LYS A 332 31.47 31.02 -2.16
CA LYS A 332 31.81 31.21 -0.74
C LYS A 332 33.14 31.87 -0.49
N GLN A 333 33.96 32.11 -1.50
CA GLN A 333 35.28 32.78 -1.38
C GLN A 333 35.21 34.25 -1.79
N GLU A 334 34.10 34.75 -2.36
CA GLU A 334 33.93 36.16 -2.76
C GLU A 334 33.04 36.99 -1.76
N GLU A 335 32.50 36.42 -0.70
CA GLU A 335 31.88 37.13 0.43
C GLU A 335 32.87 37.21 1.65
#